data_c4c7adbf4c2e4f484d5295af2e0d1111
#
_entry.id   c4c7adbf4c2e4f484d5295af2e0d1111
#
_cell.length_a   1.000
_cell.length_b   1.000
_cell.length_c   1.000
_cell.angle_alpha   90.00
_cell.angle_beta   90.00
_cell.angle_gamma   90.00
#
_symmetry.space_group_name_H-M   'P 1'
#
loop_
_entity.id
_entity.type
_entity.pdbx_description
1 polymer ?
#
loop_
_entity_poly.entity_id
_entity_poly.type
_entity_poly.pdbx_seq_one_letter_code
_entity_poly.pdbx_strand_id
1 'polypeptide(L)'
;LGEIISINHYAEINIDRMTHSYVRGLWSKASKTNPMLIAKCCHDIDFLLWIGGSKCKKVSSFGSLHWFCEKNAPEGSAARCINCQVETTCPYSAVHLYKERKEWIRNFDVPEGKTIDNVIDEELQNGKFGRCVYHCDNDVTDHQVVNMELENETTISFVVNAFTMD
;
A
#
# COMPACT_ATOMS: atom_id res chain seq x y z
N LEU A 1 29.87 5.89 -18.61
CA LEU A 1 28.52 5.91 -19.20
C LEU A 1 28.08 7.30 -19.64
N GLY A 2 28.80 8.36 -19.27
CA GLY A 2 28.44 9.75 -19.55
C GLY A 2 27.51 10.37 -18.50
N GLU A 3 26.96 11.56 -18.80
CA GLU A 3 26.07 12.29 -17.91
C GLU A 3 24.64 11.71 -17.96
N ILE A 4 23.96 11.72 -16.82
CA ILE A 4 22.55 11.33 -16.73
C ILE A 4 21.70 12.57 -17.01
N ILE A 5 20.86 12.51 -18.05
CA ILE A 5 19.98 13.60 -18.46
C ILE A 5 18.59 13.43 -17.85
N SER A 6 18.08 12.19 -17.82
CA SER A 6 16.76 11.90 -17.25
C SER A 6 16.68 10.50 -16.62
N ILE A 7 15.84 10.37 -15.63
CA ILE A 7 15.55 9.10 -14.92
C ILE A 7 14.03 8.90 -14.87
N ASN A 8 13.58 7.71 -15.26
CA ASN A 8 12.22 7.25 -15.01
C ASN A 8 12.27 6.06 -14.05
N HIS A 9 11.51 6.14 -12.97
CA HIS A 9 11.45 5.09 -11.96
C HIS A 9 10.01 4.74 -11.58
N TYR A 10 9.75 3.45 -11.41
CA TYR A 10 8.45 2.93 -11.03
C TYR A 10 8.59 2.13 -9.74
N ALA A 11 7.84 2.52 -8.70
CA ALA A 11 7.67 1.74 -7.49
C ALA A 11 6.32 1.03 -7.53
N GLU A 12 6.35 -0.22 -7.86
CA GLU A 12 5.17 -1.07 -7.87
C GLU A 12 4.93 -1.67 -6.48
N ILE A 13 3.71 -1.50 -5.97
CA ILE A 13 3.31 -2.07 -4.70
C ILE A 13 2.32 -3.18 -4.99
N ASN A 14 2.69 -4.40 -4.59
CA ASN A 14 1.81 -5.56 -4.66
C ASN A 14 0.54 -5.33 -3.86
N ILE A 15 -0.61 -5.78 -4.40
CA ILE A 15 -1.95 -5.58 -3.80
C ILE A 15 -2.06 -6.15 -2.39
N ASP A 16 -1.40 -7.27 -2.10
CA ASP A 16 -1.41 -7.87 -0.77
C ASP A 16 -0.71 -6.96 0.25
N ARG A 17 0.46 -6.42 -0.13
CA ARG A 17 1.17 -5.45 0.71
C ARG A 17 0.37 -4.17 0.88
N MET A 18 -0.22 -3.65 -0.18
CA MET A 18 -1.06 -2.45 -0.10
C MET A 18 -2.22 -2.67 0.85
N THR A 19 -3.00 -3.72 0.64
CA THR A 19 -4.20 -4.01 1.44
C THR A 19 -3.89 -4.36 2.88
N HIS A 20 -2.78 -5.09 3.13
CA HIS A 20 -2.33 -5.40 4.49
C HIS A 20 -1.84 -4.17 5.22
N SER A 21 -0.88 -3.43 4.65
CA SER A 21 -0.13 -2.42 5.38
C SER A 21 -0.77 -1.03 5.33
N TYR A 22 -1.27 -0.65 4.15
CA TYR A 22 -1.68 0.73 3.86
C TYR A 22 -3.20 0.95 3.80
N VAL A 23 -3.98 -0.13 3.73
CA VAL A 23 -5.44 -0.04 3.80
C VAL A 23 -5.95 -0.49 5.18
N ARG A 24 -5.61 -1.71 5.63
CA ARG A 24 -6.06 -2.28 6.90
C ARG A 24 -5.12 -1.99 8.07
N GLY A 25 -3.83 -1.84 7.78
CA GLY A 25 -2.75 -1.90 8.75
C GLY A 25 -2.32 -0.58 9.35
N LEU A 26 -1.09 -0.58 9.88
CA LEU A 26 -0.52 0.54 10.63
C LEU A 26 -0.39 1.82 9.79
N TRP A 27 -0.04 1.68 8.50
CA TRP A 27 0.25 2.78 7.60
C TRP A 27 -0.99 3.34 6.87
N SER A 28 -2.19 2.97 7.31
CA SER A 28 -3.45 3.36 6.66
C SER A 28 -3.84 4.82 6.84
N LYS A 29 -3.26 5.52 7.83
CA LYS A 29 -3.54 6.93 8.15
C LYS A 29 -2.27 7.76 8.11
N ALA A 30 -2.21 8.70 7.17
CA ALA A 30 -1.07 9.62 7.04
C ALA A 30 -0.85 10.45 8.31
N SER A 31 -1.93 10.85 8.99
CA SER A 31 -1.88 11.63 10.23
C SER A 31 -1.34 10.87 11.44
N LYS A 32 -1.42 9.53 11.44
CA LYS A 32 -0.92 8.67 12.53
C LYS A 32 0.49 8.14 12.28
N THR A 33 0.88 8.10 11.03
CA THR A 33 2.20 7.60 10.62
C THR A 33 2.88 8.59 9.68
N ASN A 34 2.81 8.36 8.36
CA ASN A 34 3.37 9.24 7.34
C ASN A 34 2.59 9.09 6.02
N PRO A 35 2.62 10.09 5.13
CA PRO A 35 2.16 9.93 3.76
C PRO A 35 2.89 8.77 3.05
N MET A 36 2.24 8.15 2.06
CA MET A 36 2.75 7.00 1.30
C MET A 36 4.17 7.23 0.79
N LEU A 37 4.45 8.41 0.26
CA LEU A 37 5.76 8.75 -0.30
C LEU A 37 6.89 8.62 0.72
N ILE A 38 6.64 9.01 1.98
CA ILE A 38 7.63 8.89 3.06
C ILE A 38 7.64 7.47 3.64
N ALA A 39 6.45 6.90 3.87
CA ALA A 39 6.33 5.59 4.52
C ALA A 39 6.87 4.43 3.66
N LYS A 40 6.77 4.54 2.33
CA LYS A 40 7.16 3.47 1.38
C LYS A 40 8.31 3.85 0.47
N CYS A 41 8.37 5.08 -0.01
CA CYS A 41 9.21 5.46 -1.13
C CYS A 41 10.40 6.35 -0.73
N CYS A 42 10.68 6.52 0.56
CA CYS A 42 11.82 7.31 1.02
C CYS A 42 13.15 6.79 0.45
N HIS A 43 13.34 5.48 0.41
CA HIS A 43 14.54 4.85 -0.17
C HIS A 43 14.60 4.98 -1.69
N ASP A 44 13.46 4.97 -2.38
CA ASP A 44 13.40 5.20 -3.82
C ASP A 44 13.84 6.63 -4.15
N ILE A 45 13.32 7.62 -3.41
CA ILE A 45 13.69 9.04 -3.58
C ILE A 45 15.18 9.27 -3.26
N ASP A 46 15.67 8.69 -2.18
CA ASP A 46 17.10 8.78 -1.80
C ASP A 46 17.99 8.19 -2.90
N PHE A 47 17.65 7.01 -3.40
CA PHE A 47 18.35 6.35 -4.49
C PHE A 47 18.35 7.19 -5.79
N LEU A 48 17.22 7.80 -6.14
CA LEU A 48 17.08 8.64 -7.33
C LEU A 48 17.94 9.90 -7.23
N LEU A 49 17.98 10.55 -6.07
CA LEU A 49 18.82 11.71 -5.82
C LEU A 49 20.32 11.33 -5.82
N TRP A 50 20.65 10.18 -5.25
CA TRP A 50 22.03 9.67 -5.25
C TRP A 50 22.52 9.38 -6.68
N ILE A 51 21.73 8.68 -7.52
CA ILE A 51 22.08 8.42 -8.93
C ILE A 51 22.15 9.72 -9.73
N GLY A 52 21.18 10.63 -9.53
CA GLY A 52 21.14 11.93 -10.19
C GLY A 52 22.32 12.84 -9.80
N GLY A 53 23.00 12.53 -8.72
CA GLY A 53 24.25 13.16 -8.28
C GLY A 53 24.11 14.63 -7.91
N SER A 54 22.89 15.14 -7.65
CA SER A 54 22.62 16.55 -7.38
C SER A 54 21.41 16.72 -6.48
N LYS A 55 21.23 17.91 -5.90
CA LYS A 55 20.07 18.25 -5.07
C LYS A 55 18.85 18.54 -5.91
N CYS A 56 17.68 18.25 -5.36
CA CYS A 56 16.41 18.61 -5.98
C CYS A 56 16.20 20.14 -5.93
N LYS A 57 16.00 20.75 -7.08
CA LYS A 57 15.74 22.19 -7.27
C LYS A 57 14.25 22.49 -7.31
N LYS A 58 13.47 21.63 -7.98
CA LYS A 58 12.02 21.76 -8.10
C LYS A 58 11.36 20.38 -8.00
N VAL A 59 10.19 20.34 -7.40
CA VAL A 59 9.35 19.14 -7.32
C VAL A 59 7.88 19.48 -7.54
N SER A 60 7.20 18.62 -8.27
CA SER A 60 5.74 18.61 -8.36
C SER A 60 5.23 17.19 -8.16
N SER A 61 4.07 17.04 -7.52
CA SER A 61 3.51 15.72 -7.23
C SER A 61 1.99 15.76 -7.29
N PHE A 62 1.42 14.70 -7.85
CA PHE A 62 -0.01 14.46 -7.93
C PHE A 62 -0.30 13.02 -7.53
N GLY A 63 -1.27 12.82 -6.65
CA GLY A 63 -1.69 11.49 -6.20
C GLY A 63 -3.01 11.57 -5.45
N SER A 64 -3.70 10.46 -5.34
CA SER A 64 -4.97 10.39 -4.61
C SER A 64 -5.23 8.98 -4.10
N LEU A 65 -6.19 8.86 -3.19
CA LEU A 65 -6.86 7.61 -2.87
C LEU A 65 -8.05 7.47 -3.82
N HIS A 66 -7.90 6.61 -4.81
CA HIS A 66 -8.90 6.45 -5.87
C HIS A 66 -9.67 5.14 -5.77
N TRP A 67 -8.97 4.04 -5.50
CA TRP A 67 -9.52 2.69 -5.60
C TRP A 67 -10.05 2.13 -4.28
N PHE A 68 -9.25 2.18 -3.22
CA PHE A 68 -9.59 1.58 -1.93
C PHE A 68 -10.50 2.50 -1.10
N CYS A 69 -11.72 2.73 -1.59
CA CYS A 69 -12.73 3.61 -1.01
C CYS A 69 -14.14 3.12 -1.33
N GLU A 70 -15.12 3.55 -0.56
CA GLU A 70 -16.50 3.05 -0.56
C GLU A 70 -17.19 3.15 -1.92
N LYS A 71 -16.92 4.20 -2.69
CA LYS A 71 -17.53 4.38 -4.04
C LYS A 71 -17.23 3.24 -5.02
N ASN A 72 -16.17 2.46 -4.78
CA ASN A 72 -15.76 1.34 -5.62
C ASN A 72 -16.10 -0.02 -4.99
N ALA A 73 -16.82 -0.02 -3.87
CA ALA A 73 -17.24 -1.25 -3.23
C ALA A 73 -18.21 -2.03 -4.16
N PRO A 74 -17.92 -3.31 -4.45
CA PRO A 74 -18.82 -4.10 -5.29
C PRO A 74 -20.15 -4.33 -4.57
N GLU A 75 -21.21 -4.48 -5.35
CA GLU A 75 -22.52 -4.84 -4.82
C GLU A 75 -22.44 -6.18 -4.05
N GLY A 76 -23.08 -6.25 -2.90
CA GLY A 76 -22.98 -7.41 -1.98
C GLY A 76 -21.75 -7.41 -1.09
N SER A 77 -20.88 -6.39 -1.18
CA SER A 77 -19.79 -6.25 -0.24
C SER A 77 -20.29 -5.93 1.17
N ALA A 78 -19.54 -6.41 2.18
CA ALA A 78 -19.83 -6.15 3.58
C ALA A 78 -18.63 -5.48 4.27
N ALA A 79 -18.86 -4.91 5.45
CA ALA A 79 -17.79 -4.26 6.24
C ALA A 79 -16.62 -5.22 6.59
N ARG A 80 -16.87 -6.53 6.60
CA ARG A 80 -15.87 -7.57 6.88
C ARG A 80 -15.90 -8.66 5.82
N CYS A 81 -14.71 -9.16 5.44
CA CYS A 81 -14.57 -10.19 4.42
C CYS A 81 -15.32 -11.48 4.73
N ILE A 82 -15.34 -11.93 5.98
CA ILE A 82 -16.06 -13.16 6.40
C ILE A 82 -17.58 -13.09 6.22
N ASN A 83 -18.16 -11.90 6.09
CA ASN A 83 -19.59 -11.68 5.91
C ASN A 83 -19.92 -11.19 4.48
N CYS A 84 -18.93 -11.17 3.58
CA CYS A 84 -19.04 -10.58 2.25
C CYS A 84 -19.56 -11.59 1.24
N GLN A 85 -20.60 -11.24 0.48
CA GLN A 85 -21.19 -12.15 -0.53
C GLN A 85 -20.27 -12.37 -1.74
N VAL A 86 -19.36 -11.44 -2.01
CA VAL A 86 -18.41 -11.52 -3.12
C VAL A 86 -17.00 -11.93 -2.68
N GLU A 87 -16.87 -12.45 -1.46
CA GLU A 87 -15.58 -12.78 -0.84
C GLU A 87 -14.73 -13.71 -1.70
N THR A 88 -15.32 -14.80 -2.21
CA THR A 88 -14.63 -15.86 -2.95
C THR A 88 -14.03 -15.42 -4.30
N THR A 89 -14.50 -14.31 -4.86
CA THR A 89 -14.00 -13.76 -6.13
C THR A 89 -13.22 -12.47 -5.94
N CYS A 90 -13.14 -11.98 -4.69
CA CYS A 90 -12.48 -10.70 -4.40
C CYS A 90 -10.96 -10.87 -4.35
N PRO A 91 -10.19 -10.18 -5.20
CA PRO A 91 -8.72 -10.26 -5.19
C PRO A 91 -8.10 -9.70 -3.90
N TYR A 92 -8.87 -8.96 -3.12
CA TYR A 92 -8.44 -8.32 -1.86
C TYR A 92 -8.97 -9.05 -0.62
N SER A 93 -9.45 -10.29 -0.77
CA SER A 93 -10.04 -11.03 0.34
C SER A 93 -9.04 -11.24 1.48
N ALA A 94 -9.45 -10.83 2.68
CA ALA A 94 -8.68 -11.10 3.90
C ALA A 94 -8.66 -12.59 4.24
N VAL A 95 -9.69 -13.34 3.87
CA VAL A 95 -9.78 -14.79 4.08
C VAL A 95 -8.73 -15.47 3.21
N HIS A 96 -8.67 -15.17 1.92
CA HIS A 96 -7.65 -15.70 1.02
C HIS A 96 -6.24 -15.36 1.49
N LEU A 97 -6.00 -14.09 1.85
CA LEU A 97 -4.66 -13.62 2.24
C LEU A 97 -4.16 -14.29 3.54
N TYR A 98 -4.97 -14.23 4.60
CA TYR A 98 -4.51 -14.63 5.93
C TYR A 98 -4.82 -16.08 6.29
N LYS A 99 -5.98 -16.60 5.89
CA LYS A 99 -6.40 -17.95 6.29
C LYS A 99 -5.97 -19.02 5.30
N GLU A 100 -6.12 -18.78 4.00
CA GLU A 100 -5.80 -19.78 2.97
C GLU A 100 -4.32 -19.77 2.60
N ARG A 101 -3.78 -18.59 2.20
CA ARG A 101 -2.37 -18.46 1.80
C ARG A 101 -1.42 -18.32 2.99
N LYS A 102 -1.92 -17.94 4.16
CA LYS A 102 -1.14 -17.69 5.39
C LYS A 102 -0.01 -16.67 5.18
N GLU A 103 -0.27 -15.68 4.33
CA GLU A 103 0.66 -14.59 4.05
C GLU A 103 0.46 -13.42 5.02
N TRP A 104 1.52 -12.63 5.26
CA TRP A 104 1.52 -11.45 6.14
C TRP A 104 1.13 -11.70 7.59
N ILE A 105 1.03 -12.98 8.02
CA ILE A 105 0.65 -13.36 9.38
C ILE A 105 1.81 -13.31 10.38
N ARG A 106 3.05 -13.11 9.93
CA ARG A 106 4.25 -13.04 10.80
C ARG A 106 4.18 -11.96 11.86
N ASN A 107 3.40 -10.93 11.63
CA ASN A 107 3.21 -9.79 12.52
C ASN A 107 2.00 -9.96 13.46
N PHE A 108 1.35 -11.11 13.42
CA PHE A 108 0.26 -11.41 14.34
C PHE A 108 0.87 -11.92 15.65
N ASP A 109 0.52 -11.25 16.75
CA ASP A 109 0.90 -11.69 18.08
C ASP A 109 0.10 -12.95 18.45
N VAL A 110 0.78 -14.03 18.84
CA VAL A 110 0.14 -15.30 19.22
C VAL A 110 0.27 -15.48 20.73
N PRO A 111 -0.77 -15.16 21.51
CA PRO A 111 -0.75 -15.32 22.95
C PRO A 111 -0.53 -16.79 23.37
N GLU A 112 0.02 -16.96 24.57
CA GLU A 112 0.20 -18.27 25.16
C GLU A 112 -1.13 -19.06 25.20
N GLY A 113 -1.09 -20.31 24.75
CA GLY A 113 -2.26 -21.21 24.68
C GLY A 113 -3.15 -21.04 23.44
N LYS A 114 -2.84 -20.08 22.53
CA LYS A 114 -3.53 -19.95 21.24
C LYS A 114 -2.67 -20.51 20.09
N THR A 115 -3.33 -20.94 19.02
CA THR A 115 -2.68 -21.23 17.75
C THR A 115 -2.76 -20.03 16.82
N ILE A 116 -1.91 -19.98 15.80
CA ILE A 116 -1.98 -18.93 14.77
C ILE A 116 -3.33 -18.91 14.06
N ASP A 117 -3.95 -20.07 13.84
CA ASP A 117 -5.28 -20.17 13.22
C ASP A 117 -6.37 -19.54 14.10
N ASN A 118 -6.30 -19.71 15.44
CA ASN A 118 -7.19 -19.01 16.36
C ASN A 118 -7.04 -17.49 16.27
N VAL A 119 -5.81 -17.01 16.15
CA VAL A 119 -5.53 -15.56 16.03
C VAL A 119 -6.05 -15.04 14.70
N ILE A 120 -5.85 -15.75 13.60
CA ILE A 120 -6.37 -15.39 12.29
C ILE A 120 -7.90 -15.31 12.32
N ASP A 121 -8.59 -16.30 12.87
CA ASP A 121 -10.05 -16.31 12.97
C ASP A 121 -10.57 -15.13 13.79
N GLU A 122 -9.91 -14.81 14.90
CA GLU A 122 -10.24 -13.66 15.75
C GLU A 122 -10.01 -12.32 15.01
N GLU A 123 -8.90 -12.18 14.29
CA GLU A 123 -8.61 -11.00 13.46
C GLU A 123 -9.64 -10.85 12.33
N LEU A 124 -10.01 -11.91 11.66
CA LEU A 124 -11.02 -11.86 10.60
C LEU A 124 -12.40 -11.47 11.16
N GLN A 125 -12.74 -11.90 12.36
CA GLN A 125 -14.03 -11.59 13.00
C GLN A 125 -14.05 -10.18 13.61
N ASN A 126 -13.02 -9.79 14.35
CA ASN A 126 -13.05 -8.62 15.21
C ASN A 126 -11.92 -7.63 14.96
N GLY A 127 -10.77 -8.08 14.44
CA GLY A 127 -9.58 -7.27 14.24
C GLY A 127 -9.63 -6.38 12.99
N LYS A 128 -8.63 -5.52 12.87
CA LYS A 128 -8.51 -4.57 11.75
C LYS A 128 -8.27 -5.27 10.41
N PHE A 129 -7.59 -6.41 10.40
CA PHE A 129 -7.20 -7.11 9.19
C PHE A 129 -8.36 -7.85 8.51
N GLY A 130 -9.46 -8.13 9.22
CA GLY A 130 -10.68 -8.72 8.63
C GLY A 130 -11.59 -7.72 7.91
N ARG A 131 -11.29 -6.40 7.93
CA ARG A 131 -12.12 -5.37 7.30
C ARG A 131 -12.06 -5.46 5.77
N CYS A 132 -13.15 -5.10 5.13
CA CYS A 132 -13.19 -4.91 3.68
C CYS A 132 -12.34 -3.70 3.28
N VAL A 133 -11.53 -3.82 2.23
CA VAL A 133 -10.64 -2.74 1.75
C VAL A 133 -11.39 -1.50 1.28
N TYR A 134 -12.62 -1.67 0.82
CA TYR A 134 -13.45 -0.57 0.35
C TYR A 134 -14.18 0.18 1.48
N HIS A 135 -14.33 -0.46 2.65
CA HIS A 135 -14.98 0.09 3.83
C HIS A 135 -13.98 0.44 4.94
N CYS A 136 -12.68 0.47 4.65
CA CYS A 136 -11.68 0.99 5.56
C CYS A 136 -11.70 2.52 5.58
N ASP A 137 -11.14 3.06 6.64
CA ASP A 137 -11.01 4.50 6.88
C ASP A 137 -9.63 5.06 6.49
N ASN A 138 -8.88 4.32 5.62
CA ASN A 138 -7.58 4.74 5.11
C ASN A 138 -7.64 6.07 4.35
N ASP A 139 -6.54 6.84 4.38
CA ASP A 139 -6.43 8.14 3.73
C ASP A 139 -5.13 8.32 2.93
N VAL A 140 -4.28 7.30 2.88
CA VAL A 140 -3.05 7.33 2.09
C VAL A 140 -3.34 7.11 0.60
N THR A 141 -2.53 7.71 -0.25
CA THR A 141 -2.66 7.58 -1.71
C THR A 141 -2.42 6.13 -2.16
N ASP A 142 -3.17 5.68 -3.16
CA ASP A 142 -2.96 4.39 -3.80
C ASP A 142 -2.23 4.49 -5.16
N HIS A 143 -2.05 5.71 -5.65
CA HIS A 143 -1.18 6.04 -6.78
C HIS A 143 -0.65 7.46 -6.63
N GLN A 144 0.57 7.70 -7.13
CA GLN A 144 1.20 9.02 -7.06
C GLN A 144 2.27 9.14 -8.15
N VAL A 145 2.39 10.33 -8.75
CA VAL A 145 3.50 10.72 -9.61
C VAL A 145 4.26 11.86 -8.95
N VAL A 146 5.59 11.81 -9.04
CA VAL A 146 6.50 12.84 -8.56
C VAL A 146 7.47 13.20 -9.68
N ASN A 147 7.49 14.45 -10.10
CA ASN A 147 8.46 14.97 -11.07
C ASN A 147 9.43 15.89 -10.36
N MET A 148 10.72 15.71 -10.60
CA MET A 148 11.79 16.51 -10.01
C MET A 148 12.72 17.06 -11.09
N GLU A 149 13.21 18.28 -10.88
CA GLU A 149 14.34 18.89 -11.59
C GLU A 149 15.47 19.06 -10.58
N LEU A 150 16.64 18.52 -10.87
CA LEU A 150 17.83 18.68 -10.04
C LEU A 150 18.59 19.96 -10.39
N GLU A 151 19.53 20.37 -9.53
CA GLU A 151 20.37 21.57 -9.76
C GLU A 151 21.29 21.43 -11.01
N ASN A 152 21.66 20.19 -11.38
CA ASN A 152 22.42 19.88 -12.58
C ASN A 152 21.54 19.64 -13.82
N GLU A 153 20.28 20.08 -13.79
CA GLU A 153 19.30 19.99 -14.88
C GLU A 153 18.81 18.55 -15.20
N THR A 154 19.27 17.52 -14.48
CA THR A 154 18.71 16.17 -14.59
C THR A 154 17.23 16.19 -14.19
N THR A 155 16.39 15.58 -14.99
CA THR A 155 14.95 15.42 -14.71
C THR A 155 14.62 14.02 -14.24
N ILE A 156 13.73 13.89 -13.25
CA ILE A 156 13.30 12.61 -12.71
C ILE A 156 11.77 12.54 -12.75
N SER A 157 11.23 11.44 -13.30
CA SER A 157 9.82 11.07 -13.18
C SER A 157 9.72 9.79 -12.37
N PHE A 158 9.05 9.88 -11.22
CA PHE A 158 8.85 8.77 -10.31
C PHE A 158 7.36 8.47 -10.16
N VAL A 159 6.97 7.23 -10.37
CA VAL A 159 5.58 6.76 -10.30
C VAL A 159 5.44 5.69 -9.23
N VAL A 160 4.47 5.87 -8.34
CA VAL A 160 4.05 4.86 -7.36
C VAL A 160 2.68 4.34 -7.78
N ASN A 161 2.55 3.02 -7.84
CA ASN A 161 1.31 2.35 -8.20
C ASN A 161 1.07 1.15 -7.27
N ALA A 162 -0.12 1.05 -6.69
CA ALA A 162 -0.48 0.04 -5.69
C ALA A 162 -1.38 -1.10 -6.22
N PHE A 163 -1.31 -1.39 -7.52
CA PHE A 163 -2.24 -2.31 -8.19
C PHE A 163 -1.53 -3.47 -8.90
N THR A 164 -0.30 -3.78 -8.52
CA THR A 164 0.42 -4.91 -9.13
C THR A 164 0.03 -6.22 -8.45
N MET A 165 -0.06 -7.28 -9.24
CA MET A 165 -0.39 -8.61 -8.76
C MET A 165 0.85 -9.37 -8.25
N ASP A 166 2.07 -8.97 -8.70
CA ASP A 166 3.38 -9.49 -8.27
C ASP A 166 4.49 -8.48 -8.50
#